data_e6580ea217134f0dcc93c58be1e0e741
#
_entry.id   e6580ea217134f0dcc93c58be1e0e741
#
_cell.length_a   1.000
_cell.length_b   1.000
_cell.length_c   1.000
_cell.angle_alpha   90.00
_cell.angle_beta   90.00
_cell.angle_gamma   90.00
#
_symmetry.space_group_name_H-M   'P 1'
#
loop_
_entity.id
_entity.type
_entity.pdbx_description
1 polymer ?
#
loop_
_entity_poly.entity_id
_entity_poly.type
_entity_poly.pdbx_seq_one_letter_code
_entity_poly.pdbx_strand_id
1 'polypeptide(L)'
;AYITERVMPYLDILSDDVELIASNHVLDGEDEGDWQVAAYMWRDRHDLTMSGGDLAFEKLYESIYYCNVVIENIGEADGVELNEENVERTRKNIEGEARCLRAYSYFYLVNLYAMAYDPATCATDPGVPINNSTAVEDKAYPRNTVAEVYEQIVSDLTKGIQLLKENPIEKGTKVKFNELSATAFLARVYLYMQNWEDAIVCAKEVIASNRALFDLQEYGDVLNMENNTVTEWNGTTVPGTDYLSVNNSNILFVNGVCELYPALQAGSYTTFSVSREFAGQYEEGD
;
A
#
# COMPACT_ATOMS: atom_id res chain seq x y z
N ALA A 1 9.76 3.97 3.28
CA ALA A 1 9.19 4.82 4.32
C ALA A 1 8.51 6.10 3.78
N TYR A 2 8.69 6.48 2.52
CA TYR A 2 8.26 7.80 2.02
C TYR A 2 7.00 7.80 1.15
N ILE A 3 6.47 6.62 0.80
CA ILE A 3 5.27 6.49 -0.05
C ILE A 3 3.98 6.83 0.73
N THR A 4 4.04 6.78 2.05
CA THR A 4 2.85 6.71 2.89
C THR A 4 2.28 8.05 3.33
N GLU A 5 3.10 9.09 3.45
CA GLU A 5 2.64 10.33 4.08
C GLU A 5 1.62 11.13 3.26
N ARG A 6 1.61 10.97 1.93
CA ARG A 6 0.70 11.71 1.04
C ARG A 6 -0.01 10.84 -0.01
N VAL A 7 0.54 9.68 -0.40
CA VAL A 7 -0.05 8.84 -1.45
C VAL A 7 -1.27 8.08 -0.94
N MET A 8 -1.21 7.51 0.27
CA MET A 8 -2.32 6.73 0.82
C MET A 8 -3.54 7.59 1.16
N PRO A 9 -3.41 8.74 1.85
CA PRO A 9 -4.55 9.64 2.06
C PRO A 9 -5.18 10.14 0.77
N TYR A 10 -4.39 10.30 -0.29
CA TYR A 10 -4.89 10.69 -1.60
C TYR A 10 -5.83 9.62 -2.20
N LEU A 11 -5.46 8.35 -2.10
CA LEU A 11 -6.29 7.25 -2.61
C LEU A 11 -7.60 7.12 -1.85
N ASP A 12 -7.58 7.30 -0.53
CA ASP A 12 -8.78 7.25 0.30
C ASP A 12 -9.75 8.40 -0.04
N ILE A 13 -9.22 9.59 -0.33
CA ILE A 13 -10.02 10.76 -0.73
C ILE A 13 -10.67 10.56 -2.11
N LEU A 14 -10.05 9.79 -3.00
CA LEU A 14 -10.60 9.48 -4.33
C LEU A 14 -11.70 8.40 -4.30
N SER A 15 -11.94 7.79 -3.13
CA SER A 15 -12.99 6.78 -2.97
C SER A 15 -14.35 7.41 -2.64
N ASP A 16 -15.40 6.63 -2.74
CA ASP A 16 -16.76 6.98 -2.33
C ASP A 16 -17.03 6.73 -0.84
N ASP A 17 -16.01 6.28 -0.11
CA ASP A 17 -16.09 6.04 1.34
C ASP A 17 -16.10 7.34 2.17
N VAL A 18 -15.67 8.47 1.57
CA VAL A 18 -15.58 9.77 2.25
C VAL A 18 -16.47 10.84 1.63
N GLU A 19 -16.97 11.76 2.43
CA GLU A 19 -17.69 12.95 1.98
C GLU A 19 -17.06 14.23 2.54
N LEU A 20 -17.07 15.31 1.74
CA LEU A 20 -16.57 16.61 2.11
C LEU A 20 -17.55 17.31 3.10
N ILE A 21 -17.05 17.78 4.22
CA ILE A 21 -17.83 18.58 5.17
C ILE A 21 -17.86 20.03 4.70
N ALA A 22 -18.89 20.39 3.94
CA ALA A 22 -19.02 21.69 3.28
C ALA A 22 -19.05 22.89 4.27
N SER A 23 -19.38 22.67 5.55
CA SER A 23 -19.39 23.74 6.56
C SER A 23 -17.99 24.24 6.94
N ASN A 24 -16.96 23.45 6.68
CA ASN A 24 -15.59 23.75 7.08
C ASN A 24 -14.73 24.27 5.90
N HIS A 25 -15.27 24.21 4.67
CA HIS A 25 -14.61 24.73 3.49
C HIS A 25 -15.54 25.63 2.70
N VAL A 26 -15.06 26.83 2.43
CA VAL A 26 -15.68 27.70 1.42
C VAL A 26 -15.25 27.16 0.07
N LEU A 27 -16.18 26.54 -0.66
CA LEU A 27 -15.95 26.05 -2.03
C LEU A 27 -15.78 27.20 -3.05
N ASP A 28 -15.47 28.41 -2.57
CA ASP A 28 -15.16 29.55 -3.42
C ASP A 28 -13.79 29.32 -4.04
N GLY A 29 -13.76 29.23 -5.36
CA GLY A 29 -12.68 28.83 -6.24
C GLY A 29 -11.29 29.45 -6.08
N GLU A 30 -10.98 30.01 -4.92
CA GLU A 30 -9.69 30.60 -4.57
C GLU A 30 -8.79 29.72 -3.70
N ASP A 31 -9.29 28.60 -3.16
CA ASP A 31 -8.45 27.60 -2.47
C ASP A 31 -7.73 26.68 -3.49
N GLU A 32 -6.95 27.31 -4.40
CA GLU A 32 -6.03 26.57 -5.28
C GLU A 32 -4.96 25.80 -4.50
N GLY A 33 -4.88 25.99 -3.18
CA GLY A 33 -3.89 25.40 -2.31
C GLY A 33 -4.30 24.12 -1.58
N ASP A 34 -5.59 23.78 -1.54
CA ASP A 34 -6.05 22.56 -0.88
C ASP A 34 -6.12 21.40 -1.87
N TRP A 35 -5.01 20.67 -1.96
CA TRP A 35 -4.90 19.49 -2.83
C TRP A 35 -5.92 18.40 -2.46
N GLN A 36 -6.36 18.31 -1.22
CA GLN A 36 -7.33 17.32 -0.74
C GLN A 36 -8.70 17.60 -1.34
N VAL A 37 -9.14 18.87 -1.31
CA VAL A 37 -10.39 19.27 -1.97
C VAL A 37 -10.29 19.12 -3.48
N ALA A 38 -9.16 19.47 -4.07
CA ALA A 38 -8.95 19.30 -5.51
C ALA A 38 -9.01 17.82 -5.93
N ALA A 39 -8.44 16.91 -5.14
CA ALA A 39 -8.52 15.48 -5.36
C ALA A 39 -9.96 14.97 -5.21
N TYR A 40 -10.65 15.32 -4.12
CA TYR A 40 -12.05 14.96 -3.89
C TYR A 40 -12.98 15.40 -5.03
N MET A 41 -12.75 16.60 -5.55
CA MET A 41 -13.53 17.17 -6.66
C MET A 41 -13.08 16.68 -8.04
N TRP A 42 -12.12 15.75 -8.13
CA TRP A 42 -11.58 15.20 -9.37
C TRP A 42 -11.16 16.30 -10.37
N ARG A 43 -10.53 17.39 -9.84
CA ARG A 43 -10.04 18.48 -10.69
C ARG A 43 -8.85 18.01 -11.52
N ASP A 44 -8.70 18.54 -12.73
CA ASP A 44 -7.58 18.21 -13.65
C ASP A 44 -6.19 18.46 -13.04
N ARG A 45 -6.10 19.40 -12.10
CA ARG A 45 -4.92 19.64 -11.27
C ARG A 45 -5.25 19.40 -9.82
N HIS A 46 -4.83 18.28 -9.31
CA HIS A 46 -4.76 17.96 -7.91
C HIS A 46 -3.27 17.82 -7.56
N ASP A 47 -2.56 18.93 -7.61
CA ASP A 47 -1.11 18.95 -7.40
C ASP A 47 -0.82 18.58 -5.96
N LEU A 48 -0.31 17.36 -5.74
CA LEU A 48 0.17 16.89 -4.45
C LEU A 48 1.38 17.71 -3.96
N THR A 49 1.86 18.62 -4.79
CA THR A 49 2.95 19.53 -4.46
C THR A 49 2.68 20.92 -4.95
N MET A 50 2.57 21.87 -4.05
CA MET A 50 2.52 23.31 -4.30
C MET A 50 3.76 23.85 -5.04
N SER A 51 4.74 23.01 -5.38
CA SER A 51 6.05 23.40 -5.90
C SER A 51 6.44 22.76 -7.25
N GLY A 52 5.48 22.26 -8.02
CA GLY A 52 5.69 21.98 -9.44
C GLY A 52 6.17 20.57 -9.80
N GLY A 53 5.93 19.56 -8.97
CA GLY A 53 6.18 18.15 -9.28
C GLY A 53 5.13 17.23 -8.65
N ASP A 54 4.85 16.10 -9.26
CA ASP A 54 3.99 15.06 -8.69
C ASP A 54 4.81 14.20 -7.70
N LEU A 55 4.65 14.50 -6.41
CA LEU A 55 5.41 13.84 -5.35
C LEU A 55 5.16 12.31 -5.33
N ALA A 56 3.95 11.86 -5.62
CA ALA A 56 3.64 10.44 -5.64
C ALA A 56 4.40 9.72 -6.75
N PHE A 57 4.40 10.30 -7.95
CA PHE A 57 5.15 9.78 -9.08
C PHE A 57 6.64 9.73 -8.80
N GLU A 58 7.22 10.83 -8.31
CA GLU A 58 8.64 10.92 -7.99
C GLU A 58 9.05 9.90 -6.93
N LYS A 59 8.31 9.79 -5.82
CA LYS A 59 8.64 8.90 -4.71
C LYS A 59 8.49 7.42 -5.06
N LEU A 60 7.52 7.07 -5.87
CA LEU A 60 7.37 5.70 -6.36
C LEU A 60 8.53 5.29 -7.28
N TYR A 61 8.96 6.17 -8.19
CA TYR A 61 10.13 5.91 -9.03
C TYR A 61 11.44 5.94 -8.24
N GLU A 62 11.58 6.81 -7.25
CA GLU A 62 12.72 6.79 -6.31
C GLU A 62 12.81 5.44 -5.58
N SER A 63 11.68 4.92 -5.11
CA SER A 63 11.60 3.59 -4.49
C SER A 63 12.02 2.48 -5.47
N ILE A 64 11.55 2.53 -6.71
CA ILE A 64 11.96 1.59 -7.77
C ILE A 64 13.45 1.64 -8.01
N TYR A 65 14.03 2.84 -8.08
CA TYR A 65 15.46 3.01 -8.25
C TYR A 65 16.26 2.35 -7.12
N TYR A 66 15.89 2.58 -5.86
CA TYR A 66 16.56 1.92 -4.74
C TYR A 66 16.41 0.40 -4.77
N CYS A 67 15.23 -0.11 -5.16
CA CYS A 67 15.04 -1.54 -5.35
C CYS A 67 15.97 -2.09 -6.45
N ASN A 68 16.12 -1.38 -7.57
CA ASN A 68 17.05 -1.78 -8.63
C ASN A 68 18.50 -1.83 -8.13
N VAL A 69 18.92 -0.80 -7.37
CA VAL A 69 20.28 -0.76 -6.77
C VAL A 69 20.51 -1.98 -5.88
N VAL A 70 19.51 -2.32 -5.04
CA VAL A 70 19.62 -3.50 -4.16
C VAL A 70 19.70 -4.78 -5.01
N ILE A 71 18.80 -4.98 -5.95
CA ILE A 71 18.72 -6.20 -6.77
C ILE A 71 20.02 -6.41 -7.57
N GLU A 72 20.59 -5.34 -8.09
CA GLU A 72 21.84 -5.41 -8.90
C GLU A 72 23.07 -5.71 -8.06
N ASN A 73 23.16 -5.14 -6.85
CA ASN A 73 24.40 -5.13 -6.06
C ASN A 73 24.38 -6.06 -4.85
N ILE A 74 23.24 -6.63 -4.45
CA ILE A 74 23.15 -7.41 -3.21
C ILE A 74 24.05 -8.64 -3.20
N GLY A 75 24.37 -9.21 -4.36
CA GLY A 75 25.26 -10.35 -4.49
C GLY A 75 26.69 -10.06 -4.03
N GLU A 76 27.13 -8.80 -4.10
CA GLU A 76 28.48 -8.36 -3.70
C GLU A 76 28.52 -7.73 -2.30
N ALA A 77 27.36 -7.55 -1.64
CA ALA A 77 27.29 -6.92 -0.33
C ALA A 77 27.95 -7.77 0.74
N ASP A 78 28.84 -7.19 1.54
CA ASP A 78 29.51 -7.87 2.63
C ASP A 78 28.64 -7.98 3.86
N GLY A 79 28.60 -9.19 4.47
CA GLY A 79 27.92 -9.43 5.75
C GLY A 79 28.93 -9.62 6.87
N VAL A 80 29.45 -8.53 7.40
CA VAL A 80 30.62 -8.51 8.30
C VAL A 80 30.45 -9.32 9.59
N GLU A 81 29.22 -9.60 10.01
CA GLU A 81 28.93 -10.29 11.29
C GLU A 81 28.22 -11.65 11.11
N LEU A 82 28.04 -12.11 9.88
CA LEU A 82 27.32 -13.34 9.57
C LEU A 82 28.29 -14.40 9.04
N ASN A 83 28.02 -15.70 9.30
CA ASN A 83 28.72 -16.78 8.62
C ASN A 83 28.28 -16.83 7.14
N GLU A 84 29.06 -17.50 6.26
CA GLU A 84 28.84 -17.53 4.82
C GLU A 84 27.40 -17.99 4.44
N GLU A 85 26.88 -19.00 5.12
CA GLU A 85 25.53 -19.51 4.87
C GLU A 85 24.46 -18.48 5.25
N ASN A 86 24.64 -17.77 6.36
CA ASN A 86 23.73 -16.72 6.79
C ASN A 86 23.81 -15.49 5.88
N VAL A 87 24.98 -15.17 5.35
CA VAL A 87 25.18 -14.05 4.40
C VAL A 87 24.39 -14.32 3.13
N GLU A 88 24.54 -15.51 2.52
CA GLU A 88 23.85 -15.84 1.27
C GLU A 88 22.32 -15.89 1.46
N ARG A 89 21.86 -16.51 2.54
CA ARG A 89 20.42 -16.51 2.88
C ARG A 89 19.89 -15.10 3.07
N THR A 90 20.62 -14.25 3.76
CA THR A 90 20.22 -12.86 4.00
C THR A 90 20.19 -12.05 2.71
N ARG A 91 21.21 -12.20 1.83
CA ARG A 91 21.23 -11.57 0.50
C ARG A 91 20.00 -11.94 -0.33
N LYS A 92 19.68 -13.22 -0.41
CA LYS A 92 18.50 -13.71 -1.16
C LYS A 92 17.19 -13.22 -0.56
N ASN A 93 17.09 -13.16 0.76
CA ASN A 93 15.91 -12.62 1.44
C ASN A 93 15.74 -11.13 1.11
N ILE A 94 16.82 -10.32 1.19
CA ILE A 94 16.81 -8.90 0.86
C ILE A 94 16.47 -8.68 -0.63
N GLU A 95 17.01 -9.51 -1.53
CA GLU A 95 16.63 -9.46 -2.96
C GLU A 95 15.14 -9.72 -3.13
N GLY A 96 14.60 -10.73 -2.45
CA GLY A 96 13.18 -11.07 -2.48
C GLY A 96 12.31 -9.91 -2.00
N GLU A 97 12.69 -9.28 -0.89
CA GLU A 97 11.99 -8.09 -0.36
C GLU A 97 12.05 -6.92 -1.35
N ALA A 98 13.23 -6.62 -1.92
CA ALA A 98 13.40 -5.54 -2.89
C ALA A 98 12.54 -5.74 -4.14
N ARG A 99 12.41 -6.99 -4.65
CA ARG A 99 11.52 -7.30 -5.76
C ARG A 99 10.06 -7.06 -5.40
N CYS A 100 9.62 -7.49 -4.23
CA CYS A 100 8.24 -7.25 -3.77
C CYS A 100 7.94 -5.76 -3.61
N LEU A 101 8.88 -4.97 -3.09
CA LEU A 101 8.75 -3.52 -2.97
C LEU A 101 8.73 -2.81 -4.33
N ARG A 102 9.51 -3.29 -5.31
CA ARG A 102 9.47 -2.78 -6.67
C ARG A 102 8.13 -3.04 -7.33
N ALA A 103 7.62 -4.26 -7.21
CA ALA A 103 6.30 -4.62 -7.68
C ALA A 103 5.20 -3.77 -7.02
N TYR A 104 5.29 -3.55 -5.72
CA TYR A 104 4.40 -2.67 -4.96
C TYR A 104 4.40 -1.25 -5.53
N SER A 105 5.57 -0.69 -5.79
CA SER A 105 5.70 0.64 -6.35
C SER A 105 5.12 0.75 -7.77
N TYR A 106 5.38 -0.23 -8.64
CA TYR A 106 4.76 -0.28 -9.97
C TYR A 106 3.25 -0.46 -9.92
N PHE A 107 2.73 -1.24 -8.97
CA PHE A 107 1.30 -1.42 -8.79
C PHE A 107 0.58 -0.09 -8.48
N TYR A 108 1.13 0.70 -7.56
CA TYR A 108 0.56 2.03 -7.30
C TYR A 108 0.73 2.99 -8.47
N LEU A 109 1.88 2.98 -9.13
CA LEU A 109 2.10 3.81 -10.32
C LEU A 109 1.08 3.52 -11.42
N VAL A 110 0.88 2.26 -11.79
CA VAL A 110 -0.04 1.92 -12.89
C VAL A 110 -1.48 2.23 -12.53
N ASN A 111 -1.88 2.04 -11.27
CA ASN A 111 -3.26 2.33 -10.84
C ASN A 111 -3.54 3.83 -10.65
N LEU A 112 -2.51 4.65 -10.40
CA LEU A 112 -2.66 6.11 -10.27
C LEU A 112 -2.57 6.83 -11.62
N TYR A 113 -1.74 6.33 -12.56
CA TYR A 113 -1.34 7.08 -13.74
C TYR A 113 -1.72 6.42 -15.08
N ALA A 114 -2.45 5.30 -15.03
CA ALA A 114 -2.90 4.60 -16.22
C ALA A 114 -4.38 4.22 -16.11
N MET A 115 -4.92 3.69 -17.20
CA MET A 115 -6.26 3.10 -17.18
C MET A 115 -6.28 1.85 -16.31
N ALA A 116 -7.43 1.55 -15.68
CA ALA A 116 -7.64 0.30 -14.99
C ALA A 116 -7.36 -0.89 -15.94
N TYR A 117 -6.85 -1.97 -15.38
CA TYR A 117 -6.58 -3.17 -16.17
C TYR A 117 -7.88 -3.74 -16.76
N ASP A 118 -7.96 -3.77 -18.08
CA ASP A 118 -9.02 -4.46 -18.81
C ASP A 118 -8.37 -5.52 -19.71
N PRO A 119 -8.70 -6.81 -19.56
CA PRO A 119 -8.15 -7.87 -20.42
C PRO A 119 -8.33 -7.62 -21.92
N ALA A 120 -9.35 -6.85 -22.31
CA ALA A 120 -9.62 -6.55 -23.70
C ALA A 120 -8.70 -5.47 -24.31
N THR A 121 -8.20 -4.54 -23.49
CA THR A 121 -7.48 -3.34 -23.96
C THR A 121 -6.10 -3.15 -23.36
N CYS A 122 -5.78 -3.81 -22.24
CA CYS A 122 -4.52 -3.64 -21.50
C CYS A 122 -3.25 -3.78 -22.34
N ALA A 123 -3.30 -4.57 -23.43
CA ALA A 123 -2.17 -4.75 -24.35
C ALA A 123 -1.87 -3.51 -25.21
N THR A 124 -2.78 -2.56 -25.27
CA THR A 124 -2.65 -1.32 -26.06
C THR A 124 -2.76 -0.05 -25.19
N ASP A 125 -3.39 -0.16 -24.03
CA ASP A 125 -3.55 0.97 -23.13
C ASP A 125 -2.19 1.44 -22.59
N PRO A 126 -1.91 2.74 -22.63
CA PRO A 126 -0.64 3.25 -22.13
C PRO A 126 -0.58 3.15 -20.59
N GLY A 127 0.34 2.32 -20.11
CA GLY A 127 0.68 2.16 -18.71
C GLY A 127 1.67 3.23 -18.23
N VAL A 128 2.72 2.80 -17.50
CA VAL A 128 3.81 3.66 -17.02
C VAL A 128 5.15 3.15 -17.54
N PRO A 129 6.20 3.99 -17.60
CA PRO A 129 7.54 3.54 -17.99
C PRO A 129 8.07 2.46 -17.04
N ILE A 130 8.58 1.36 -17.60
CA ILE A 130 9.34 0.36 -16.85
C ILE A 130 10.82 0.72 -16.93
N ASN A 131 11.42 1.01 -15.78
CA ASN A 131 12.85 1.25 -15.65
C ASN A 131 13.44 0.33 -14.58
N ASN A 132 14.10 -0.74 -15.00
CA ASN A 132 14.76 -1.71 -14.14
C ASN A 132 16.29 -1.50 -14.11
N SER A 133 16.79 -0.35 -14.60
CA SER A 133 18.21 0.01 -14.64
C SER A 133 18.59 0.91 -13.47
N THR A 134 19.84 0.81 -13.03
CA THR A 134 20.49 1.75 -12.09
C THR A 134 21.22 2.86 -12.81
N ALA A 135 21.33 2.80 -14.14
CA ALA A 135 22.01 3.83 -14.92
C ALA A 135 21.25 5.16 -14.86
N VAL A 136 21.95 6.22 -14.54
CA VAL A 136 21.43 7.58 -14.62
C VAL A 136 21.64 8.09 -16.05
N GLU A 137 20.56 8.17 -16.80
CA GLU A 137 20.57 8.56 -18.20
C GLU A 137 19.60 9.74 -18.42
N ASP A 138 20.07 10.75 -19.13
CA ASP A 138 19.22 11.85 -19.57
C ASP A 138 18.50 11.45 -20.88
N LYS A 139 17.45 10.64 -20.72
CA LYS A 139 16.60 10.20 -21.84
C LYS A 139 15.13 10.17 -21.46
N ALA A 140 14.27 10.39 -22.44
CA ALA A 140 12.85 10.15 -22.26
C ALA A 140 12.55 8.64 -22.28
N TYR A 141 11.83 8.18 -21.28
CA TYR A 141 11.33 6.80 -21.22
C TYR A 141 9.91 6.74 -21.80
N PRO A 142 9.65 5.91 -22.82
CA PRO A 142 8.31 5.71 -23.33
C PRO A 142 7.46 5.01 -22.28
N ARG A 143 6.15 5.20 -22.35
CA ARG A 143 5.20 4.43 -21.55
C ARG A 143 5.13 3.01 -22.09
N ASN A 144 5.25 2.03 -21.21
CA ASN A 144 4.90 0.65 -21.50
C ASN A 144 3.38 0.49 -21.50
N THR A 145 2.88 -0.62 -22.01
CA THR A 145 1.46 -0.92 -21.92
C THR A 145 1.06 -1.31 -20.51
N VAL A 146 -0.22 -1.21 -20.17
CA VAL A 146 -0.76 -1.68 -18.89
C VAL A 146 -0.42 -3.16 -18.69
N ALA A 147 -0.58 -3.98 -19.72
CA ALA A 147 -0.23 -5.41 -19.67
C ALA A 147 1.23 -5.63 -19.30
N GLU A 148 2.18 -4.97 -19.97
CA GLU A 148 3.62 -5.11 -19.69
C GLU A 148 3.96 -4.71 -18.24
N VAL A 149 3.32 -3.66 -17.70
CA VAL A 149 3.55 -3.24 -16.32
C VAL A 149 3.03 -4.30 -15.34
N TYR A 150 1.85 -4.86 -15.56
CA TYR A 150 1.33 -5.92 -14.71
C TYR A 150 2.13 -7.22 -14.83
N GLU A 151 2.64 -7.55 -16.00
CA GLU A 151 3.58 -8.68 -16.19
C GLU A 151 4.87 -8.47 -15.38
N GLN A 152 5.42 -7.26 -15.37
CA GLN A 152 6.58 -6.91 -14.52
C GLN A 152 6.25 -7.08 -13.04
N ILE A 153 5.08 -6.61 -12.59
CA ILE A 153 4.63 -6.73 -11.19
C ILE A 153 4.53 -8.21 -10.79
N VAL A 154 3.85 -9.03 -11.58
CA VAL A 154 3.67 -10.47 -11.32
C VAL A 154 5.00 -11.19 -11.32
N SER A 155 5.89 -10.88 -12.27
CA SER A 155 7.24 -11.46 -12.36
C SER A 155 8.06 -11.17 -11.11
N ASP A 156 8.08 -9.91 -10.65
CA ASP A 156 8.80 -9.50 -9.45
C ASP A 156 8.23 -10.15 -8.19
N LEU A 157 6.89 -10.19 -8.04
CA LEU A 157 6.26 -10.85 -6.89
C LEU A 157 6.53 -12.34 -6.87
N THR A 158 6.37 -13.02 -8.00
CA THR A 158 6.61 -14.47 -8.09
C THR A 158 8.05 -14.82 -7.71
N LYS A 159 9.02 -14.08 -8.25
CA LYS A 159 10.44 -14.27 -7.90
C LYS A 159 10.74 -13.88 -6.46
N GLY A 160 10.16 -12.78 -5.99
CA GLY A 160 10.29 -12.32 -4.61
C GLY A 160 9.75 -13.33 -3.61
N ILE A 161 8.54 -13.85 -3.83
CA ILE A 161 7.92 -14.89 -3.00
C ILE A 161 8.80 -16.14 -2.94
N GLN A 162 9.30 -16.60 -4.07
CA GLN A 162 10.20 -17.75 -4.12
C GLN A 162 11.45 -17.53 -3.25
N LEU A 163 12.11 -16.37 -3.40
CA LEU A 163 13.33 -16.05 -2.64
C LEU A 163 13.04 -15.94 -1.13
N LEU A 164 11.95 -15.31 -0.75
CA LEU A 164 11.54 -15.18 0.65
C LEU A 164 11.21 -16.54 1.29
N LYS A 165 10.54 -17.42 0.53
CA LYS A 165 10.17 -18.77 0.96
C LYS A 165 11.39 -19.66 1.18
N GLU A 166 12.33 -19.64 0.24
CA GLU A 166 13.55 -20.46 0.28
C GLU A 166 14.56 -19.92 1.30
N ASN A 167 14.49 -18.64 1.67
CA ASN A 167 15.45 -17.95 2.52
C ASN A 167 14.79 -17.20 3.67
N PRO A 168 14.01 -17.84 4.55
CA PRO A 168 13.28 -17.17 5.61
C PRO A 168 14.25 -16.59 6.66
N ILE A 169 13.88 -15.42 7.22
CA ILE A 169 14.53 -14.81 8.37
C ILE A 169 13.66 -15.02 9.62
N GLU A 170 14.25 -15.47 10.72
CA GLU A 170 13.52 -15.89 11.94
C GLU A 170 12.73 -14.79 12.64
N LYS A 171 13.03 -13.53 12.40
CA LYS A 171 12.32 -12.39 12.99
C LYS A 171 11.78 -11.47 11.88
N GLY A 172 10.77 -11.96 11.17
CA GLY A 172 10.02 -11.12 10.26
C GLY A 172 9.25 -10.03 11.01
N THR A 173 9.45 -8.77 10.63
CA THR A 173 8.60 -7.67 11.07
C THR A 173 7.51 -7.47 10.04
N LYS A 174 6.33 -7.01 10.44
CA LYS A 174 5.24 -6.71 9.50
C LYS A 174 5.50 -5.48 8.64
N VAL A 175 6.59 -4.75 8.89
CA VAL A 175 7.05 -3.63 8.05
C VAL A 175 7.95 -4.07 6.90
N LYS A 176 8.17 -5.38 6.76
CA LYS A 176 8.91 -6.00 5.67
C LYS A 176 8.07 -7.05 4.99
N PHE A 177 8.25 -7.20 3.68
CA PHE A 177 7.66 -8.32 2.99
C PHE A 177 8.23 -9.64 3.50
N ASN A 178 7.34 -10.58 3.74
CA ASN A 178 7.62 -12.00 3.90
C ASN A 178 6.83 -12.77 2.85
N GLU A 179 7.07 -14.09 2.75
CA GLU A 179 6.36 -14.96 1.79
C GLU A 179 4.85 -14.72 1.83
N LEU A 180 4.28 -14.72 3.03
CA LEU A 180 2.83 -14.68 3.20
C LEU A 180 2.22 -13.31 2.80
N SER A 181 2.86 -12.22 3.22
CA SER A 181 2.42 -10.87 2.85
C SER A 181 2.58 -10.59 1.36
N ALA A 182 3.65 -11.10 0.76
CA ALA A 182 3.86 -11.00 -0.68
C ALA A 182 2.83 -11.83 -1.48
N THR A 183 2.48 -13.05 -0.99
CA THR A 183 1.43 -13.88 -1.60
C THR A 183 0.05 -13.21 -1.48
N ALA A 184 -0.25 -12.58 -0.34
CA ALA A 184 -1.49 -11.83 -0.17
C ALA A 184 -1.56 -10.62 -1.12
N PHE A 185 -0.42 -9.95 -1.32
CA PHE A 185 -0.35 -8.84 -2.27
C PHE A 185 -0.48 -9.33 -3.72
N LEU A 186 0.11 -10.48 -4.08
CA LEU A 186 -0.06 -11.09 -5.40
C LEU A 186 -1.52 -11.47 -5.66
N ALA A 187 -2.25 -11.96 -4.64
CA ALA A 187 -3.68 -12.19 -4.75
C ALA A 187 -4.46 -10.91 -5.12
N ARG A 188 -4.09 -9.78 -4.51
CA ARG A 188 -4.66 -8.47 -4.85
C ARG A 188 -4.33 -8.05 -6.29
N VAL A 189 -3.10 -8.25 -6.73
CA VAL A 189 -2.69 -7.96 -8.11
C VAL A 189 -3.52 -8.75 -9.10
N TYR A 190 -3.69 -10.07 -8.89
CA TYR A 190 -4.53 -10.90 -9.74
C TYR A 190 -6.01 -10.48 -9.72
N LEU A 191 -6.51 -10.03 -8.57
CA LEU A 191 -7.87 -9.47 -8.46
C LEU A 191 -8.04 -8.25 -9.38
N TYR A 192 -7.08 -7.33 -9.38
CA TYR A 192 -7.08 -6.16 -10.26
C TYR A 192 -6.95 -6.53 -11.74
N MET A 193 -6.23 -7.62 -12.06
CA MET A 193 -6.13 -8.18 -13.40
C MET A 193 -7.39 -8.96 -13.84
N GLN A 194 -8.40 -9.08 -12.99
CA GLN A 194 -9.57 -9.94 -13.20
C GLN A 194 -9.20 -11.43 -13.39
N ASN A 195 -8.02 -11.83 -12.94
CA ASN A 195 -7.58 -13.22 -12.93
C ASN A 195 -8.03 -13.88 -11.62
N TRP A 196 -9.32 -14.24 -11.59
CA TRP A 196 -9.99 -14.76 -10.40
C TRP A 196 -9.42 -16.10 -9.93
N GLU A 197 -8.98 -16.94 -10.85
CA GLU A 197 -8.46 -18.28 -10.54
C GLU A 197 -7.18 -18.18 -9.73
N ASP A 198 -6.20 -17.42 -10.20
CA ASP A 198 -4.92 -17.26 -9.51
C ASP A 198 -5.09 -16.41 -8.23
N ALA A 199 -5.98 -15.44 -8.21
CA ALA A 199 -6.33 -14.69 -7.00
C ALA A 199 -6.85 -15.63 -5.89
N ILE A 200 -7.75 -16.58 -6.25
CA ILE A 200 -8.30 -17.56 -5.30
C ILE A 200 -7.19 -18.51 -4.82
N VAL A 201 -6.27 -18.95 -5.68
CA VAL A 201 -5.16 -19.84 -5.30
C VAL A 201 -4.28 -19.14 -4.25
N CYS A 202 -3.82 -17.92 -4.53
CA CYS A 202 -3.00 -17.17 -3.60
C CYS A 202 -3.74 -16.86 -2.28
N ALA A 203 -5.00 -16.45 -2.34
CA ALA A 203 -5.80 -16.18 -1.14
C ALA A 203 -5.97 -17.42 -0.26
N LYS A 204 -6.23 -18.60 -0.86
CA LYS A 204 -6.32 -19.87 -0.13
C LYS A 204 -5.01 -20.25 0.54
N GLU A 205 -3.86 -20.02 -0.10
CA GLU A 205 -2.54 -20.27 0.51
C GLU A 205 -2.34 -19.40 1.77
N VAL A 206 -2.72 -18.12 1.69
CA VAL A 206 -2.65 -17.21 2.83
C VAL A 206 -3.57 -17.66 3.97
N ILE A 207 -4.82 -18.02 3.68
CA ILE A 207 -5.80 -18.48 4.68
C ILE A 207 -5.34 -19.80 5.32
N ALA A 208 -4.78 -20.72 4.53
CA ALA A 208 -4.29 -22.02 5.01
C ALA A 208 -3.08 -21.91 5.96
N SER A 209 -2.42 -20.75 6.04
CA SER A 209 -1.32 -20.49 6.99
C SER A 209 -1.75 -20.51 8.47
N ASN A 210 -3.01 -20.86 8.74
CA ASN A 210 -3.61 -20.99 10.07
C ASN A 210 -3.57 -19.70 10.90
N ARG A 211 -3.77 -18.56 10.25
CA ARG A 211 -3.91 -17.28 10.95
C ARG A 211 -5.35 -17.15 11.46
N ALA A 212 -5.47 -17.04 12.78
CA ALA A 212 -6.74 -16.63 13.36
C ALA A 212 -7.07 -15.21 12.91
N LEU A 213 -8.28 -15.01 12.41
CA LEU A 213 -8.82 -13.67 12.22
C LEU A 213 -8.99 -13.02 13.58
N PHE A 214 -8.80 -11.72 13.62
CA PHE A 214 -9.09 -10.93 14.80
C PHE A 214 -10.60 -10.93 15.02
N ASP A 215 -11.05 -11.41 16.15
CA ASP A 215 -12.46 -11.44 16.49
C ASP A 215 -12.87 -10.15 17.20
N LEU A 216 -13.58 -9.30 16.47
CA LEU A 216 -14.08 -8.03 17.01
C LEU A 216 -15.10 -8.24 18.15
N GLN A 217 -15.83 -9.38 18.17
CA GLN A 217 -16.78 -9.68 19.24
C GLN A 217 -16.09 -9.97 20.57
N GLU A 218 -14.85 -10.44 20.55
CA GLU A 218 -14.06 -10.64 21.76
C GLU A 218 -13.49 -9.34 22.34
N TYR A 219 -13.54 -8.21 21.56
CA TYR A 219 -12.84 -6.97 21.89
C TYR A 219 -13.66 -5.93 22.66
N GLY A 220 -14.91 -6.22 22.99
CA GLY A 220 -15.74 -5.33 23.79
C GLY A 220 -16.49 -4.26 23.02
N ASP A 221 -17.39 -3.59 23.72
CA ASP A 221 -18.51 -2.85 23.12
C ASP A 221 -18.16 -1.46 22.57
N VAL A 222 -17.00 -0.89 22.92
CA VAL A 222 -16.71 0.50 22.54
C VAL A 222 -15.21 0.74 22.36
N LEU A 223 -14.78 0.96 21.12
CA LEU A 223 -13.50 1.57 20.82
C LEU A 223 -13.55 3.07 21.12
N ASN A 224 -12.88 3.52 22.15
CA ASN A 224 -12.74 4.94 22.43
C ASN A 224 -11.58 5.52 21.63
N MET A 225 -11.90 6.16 20.51
CA MET A 225 -10.92 6.75 19.59
C MET A 225 -10.13 7.91 20.19
N GLU A 226 -10.71 8.66 21.17
CA GLU A 226 -10.02 9.77 21.81
C GLU A 226 -8.82 9.35 22.65
N ASN A 227 -8.93 8.19 23.32
CA ASN A 227 -7.91 7.72 24.25
C ASN A 227 -7.17 6.48 23.72
N ASN A 228 -7.51 6.02 22.52
CA ASN A 228 -7.02 4.75 21.97
C ASN A 228 -7.18 3.60 22.99
N THR A 229 -8.36 3.50 23.58
CA THR A 229 -8.71 2.48 24.56
C THR A 229 -9.92 1.71 24.10
N VAL A 230 -9.97 0.45 24.45
CA VAL A 230 -11.14 -0.43 24.25
C VAL A 230 -11.71 -0.75 25.62
N THR A 231 -13.02 -0.61 25.77
CA THR A 231 -13.70 -1.08 26.95
C THR A 231 -14.17 -2.51 26.69
N GLU A 232 -13.56 -3.45 27.40
CA GLU A 232 -13.96 -4.86 27.36
C GLU A 232 -15.38 -5.03 27.89
N TRP A 233 -16.06 -6.09 27.48
CA TRP A 233 -17.41 -6.46 27.93
C TRP A 233 -17.58 -6.48 29.46
N ASN A 234 -16.51 -6.75 30.20
CA ASN A 234 -16.50 -6.77 31.67
C ASN A 234 -16.36 -5.36 32.31
N GLY A 235 -16.31 -4.30 31.50
CA GLY A 235 -16.14 -2.92 31.95
C GLY A 235 -14.68 -2.52 32.19
N THR A 236 -13.70 -3.37 31.91
CA THR A 236 -12.29 -3.06 32.01
C THR A 236 -11.82 -2.29 30.78
N THR A 237 -11.21 -1.14 30.96
CA THR A 237 -10.63 -0.38 29.86
C THR A 237 -9.18 -0.81 29.63
N VAL A 238 -8.88 -1.30 28.45
CA VAL A 238 -7.53 -1.71 28.03
C VAL A 238 -7.04 -0.78 26.90
N PRO A 239 -5.71 -0.62 26.74
CA PRO A 239 -5.20 0.11 25.60
C PRO A 239 -5.69 -0.53 24.29
N GLY A 240 -6.27 0.26 23.39
CA GLY A 240 -6.76 -0.19 22.07
C GLY A 240 -5.65 -0.51 21.07
N THR A 241 -4.43 -0.73 21.56
CA THR A 241 -3.22 -0.91 20.77
C THR A 241 -3.24 -2.14 19.87
N ASP A 242 -3.99 -3.17 20.24
CA ASP A 242 -3.97 -4.42 19.47
C ASP A 242 -4.86 -4.37 18.23
N TYR A 243 -5.97 -3.63 18.26
CA TYR A 243 -6.84 -3.48 17.10
C TYR A 243 -6.24 -2.57 16.02
N LEU A 244 -5.73 -1.40 16.40
CA LEU A 244 -5.13 -0.42 15.49
C LEU A 244 -3.60 -0.57 15.35
N SER A 245 -3.00 -1.59 15.94
CA SER A 245 -1.56 -1.76 15.97
C SER A 245 -1.08 -2.75 14.92
N VAL A 246 0.20 -2.67 14.61
CA VAL A 246 0.91 -3.67 13.79
C VAL A 246 0.84 -5.09 14.37
N ASN A 247 0.46 -5.24 15.65
CA ASN A 247 0.32 -6.54 16.31
C ASN A 247 -0.99 -7.25 15.96
N ASN A 248 -1.98 -6.54 15.42
CA ASN A 248 -3.23 -7.15 14.98
C ASN A 248 -2.96 -8.33 14.03
N SER A 249 -3.57 -9.50 14.30
CA SER A 249 -3.35 -10.73 13.53
C SER A 249 -3.77 -10.62 12.06
N ASN A 250 -4.71 -9.74 11.75
CA ASN A 250 -5.18 -9.51 10.37
C ASN A 250 -4.16 -8.75 9.52
N ILE A 251 -3.24 -8.01 10.15
CA ILE A 251 -2.24 -7.23 9.44
C ILE A 251 -1.08 -8.14 9.03
N LEU A 252 -0.89 -8.28 7.73
CA LEU A 252 0.22 -9.03 7.12
C LEU A 252 1.42 -8.17 6.79
N PHE A 253 1.15 -6.91 6.41
CA PHE A 253 2.17 -5.96 5.99
C PHE A 253 1.72 -4.54 6.31
N VAL A 254 2.64 -3.73 6.80
CA VAL A 254 2.45 -2.30 7.06
C VAL A 254 3.55 -1.53 6.34
N ASN A 255 3.18 -0.70 5.41
CA ASN A 255 4.11 0.20 4.75
C ASN A 255 4.05 1.59 5.38
N GLY A 256 4.91 1.81 6.36
CA GLY A 256 5.03 3.07 7.08
C GLY A 256 3.95 3.32 8.13
N VAL A 257 4.06 4.45 8.80
CA VAL A 257 3.02 4.94 9.70
C VAL A 257 2.05 5.71 8.82
N CYS A 258 0.87 5.17 8.60
CA CYS A 258 -0.25 5.97 8.16
C CYS A 258 -0.62 6.87 9.35
N GLU A 259 -0.07 8.06 9.43
CA GLU A 259 -0.74 9.09 10.18
C GLU A 259 -2.04 9.33 9.43
N LEU A 260 -3.15 8.81 9.98
CA LEU A 260 -4.48 9.26 9.61
C LEU A 260 -4.43 10.77 9.70
N TYR A 261 -4.36 11.40 8.55
CA TYR A 261 -4.15 12.82 8.43
C TYR A 261 -5.24 13.55 9.24
N PRO A 262 -4.96 14.74 9.77
CA PRO A 262 -5.94 15.57 10.48
C PRO A 262 -7.28 15.70 9.77
N ALA A 263 -7.33 15.43 8.48
CA ALA A 263 -8.56 15.40 7.68
C ALA A 263 -9.65 14.46 8.23
N LEU A 264 -9.26 13.36 8.89
CA LEU A 264 -10.20 12.40 9.49
C LEU A 264 -10.23 12.46 11.03
N GLN A 265 -9.50 13.38 11.65
CA GLN A 265 -9.57 13.55 13.10
C GLN A 265 -10.89 14.24 13.50
N ALA A 266 -11.61 13.62 14.41
CA ALA A 266 -12.79 14.23 15.01
C ALA A 266 -12.44 15.55 15.73
N GLY A 267 -12.90 16.67 15.17
CA GLY A 267 -12.66 18.02 15.73
C GLY A 267 -13.17 19.10 14.80
N SER A 268 -13.16 20.35 15.24
CA SER A 268 -13.75 21.50 14.51
C SER A 268 -13.05 21.85 13.18
N TYR A 269 -12.08 21.04 12.73
CA TYR A 269 -11.30 21.26 11.51
C TYR A 269 -11.26 20.05 10.59
N THR A 270 -12.14 19.05 10.75
CA THR A 270 -12.21 17.92 9.83
C THR A 270 -12.73 18.36 8.47
N THR A 271 -11.96 18.07 7.43
CA THR A 271 -12.34 18.37 6.03
C THR A 271 -13.29 17.32 5.47
N PHE A 272 -13.11 16.07 5.88
CA PHE A 272 -13.86 14.91 5.39
C PHE A 272 -14.49 14.12 6.53
N SER A 273 -15.59 13.44 6.23
CA SER A 273 -16.21 12.43 7.08
C SER A 273 -16.44 11.15 6.29
N VAL A 274 -16.77 10.09 6.99
CA VAL A 274 -17.28 8.86 6.35
C VAL A 274 -18.55 9.21 5.58
N SER A 275 -18.65 8.74 4.32
CA SER A 275 -19.83 9.03 3.50
C SER A 275 -21.07 8.39 4.08
N ARG A 276 -22.24 9.04 3.91
CA ARG A 276 -23.51 8.52 4.39
C ARG A 276 -23.91 7.22 3.70
N GLU A 277 -23.47 7.04 2.45
CA GLU A 277 -23.72 5.83 1.70
C GLU A 277 -22.93 4.67 2.28
N PHE A 278 -21.63 4.89 2.60
CA PHE A 278 -20.82 3.87 3.26
C PHE A 278 -21.34 3.57 4.67
N ALA A 279 -21.63 4.59 5.48
CA ALA A 279 -22.20 4.40 6.82
C ALA A 279 -23.54 3.67 6.82
N GLY A 280 -24.34 3.85 5.76
CA GLY A 280 -25.65 3.18 5.59
C GLY A 280 -25.54 1.68 5.25
N GLN A 281 -24.34 1.15 4.99
CA GLN A 281 -24.10 -0.28 4.77
C GLN A 281 -23.98 -1.07 6.08
N TYR A 282 -23.80 -0.37 7.20
CA TYR A 282 -23.69 -0.98 8.52
C TYR A 282 -25.07 -1.02 9.18
N GLU A 283 -25.33 -2.08 9.94
CA GLU A 283 -26.55 -2.20 10.73
C GLU A 283 -26.52 -1.28 11.96
N GLU A 284 -27.69 -0.93 12.50
CA GLU A 284 -27.77 -0.11 13.70
C GLU A 284 -27.19 -0.90 14.89
N GLY A 285 -25.98 -0.52 15.32
CA GLY A 285 -25.23 -1.19 16.40
C GLY A 285 -23.89 -1.81 16.00
N ASP A 286 -23.52 -1.73 14.70
CA ASP A 286 -22.20 -2.15 14.19
C ASP A 286 -21.10 -1.12 14.46
#